data_e1bbcfc1a1a3c81104f1005e19ac24f5
#
_entry.id   e1bbcfc1a1a3c81104f1005e19ac24f5
#
_cell.length_a   1.000
_cell.length_b   1.000
_cell.length_c   1.000
_cell.angle_alpha   90.00
_cell.angle_beta   90.00
_cell.angle_gamma   90.00
#
_symmetry.space_group_name_H-M   'P 1'
#
loop_
_entity.id
_entity.type
_entity.pdbx_description
1 polymer ?
#
loop_
_entity_poly.entity_id
_entity_poly.type
_entity_poly.pdbx_seq_one_letter_code
_entity_poly.pdbx_strand_id
1 'polypeptide(L)'
;MAKVIAEKVQEQVQVDSPKXVEIKHTRLMQDASGNDVEVVDWTETKSVDEAISQCEAHKANLEAQLAECEAELADYIAIRDAE
;
A
#
# COMPACT_ATOMS: atom_id res chain seq x y z
N MET A 1 5.69 -2.15 -8.39
CA MET A 1 5.97 -2.91 -7.18
C MET A 1 4.67 -3.41 -6.58
N ALA A 2 4.71 -4.56 -5.98
CA ALA A 2 3.50 -5.17 -5.44
C ALA A 2 3.74 -5.67 -4.03
N LYS A 3 2.65 -5.95 -3.35
CA LYS A 3 2.69 -6.48 -1.99
C LYS A 3 1.84 -7.74 -1.90
N VAL A 4 2.31 -8.68 -1.12
CA VAL A 4 1.52 -9.83 -0.74
C VAL A 4 1.31 -9.74 0.76
N ILE A 5 0.05 -9.64 1.16
CA ILE A 5 -0.31 -9.42 2.56
C ILE A 5 -1.04 -10.65 3.04
N ALA A 6 -0.56 -11.24 4.11
CA ALA A 6 -1.16 -12.44 4.66
C ALA A 6 -1.07 -12.44 6.16
N GLU A 7 -1.99 -13.14 6.77
CA GLU A 7 -1.93 -13.32 8.21
C GLU A 7 -0.76 -14.22 8.56
N LYS A 8 0.03 -13.80 9.53
CA LYS A 8 1.15 -14.62 9.99
C LYS A 8 0.64 -15.66 10.94
N VAL A 9 0.80 -16.92 10.57
CA VAL A 9 0.33 -18.03 11.38
C VAL A 9 1.33 -18.27 12.49
N GLN A 10 0.82 -18.36 13.71
CA GLN A 10 1.65 -18.66 14.89
C GLN A 10 1.43 -20.09 15.30
N GLU A 11 2.50 -20.72 15.75
CA GLU A 11 2.41 -22.12 16.15
C GLU A 11 1.57 -22.31 17.40
N GLN A 12 1.66 -21.36 18.31
CA GLN A 12 0.86 -21.41 19.52
C GLN A 12 -0.23 -20.36 19.43
N VAL A 13 -1.45 -20.81 19.61
CA VAL A 13 -2.59 -19.92 19.56
C VAL A 13 -2.93 -19.47 20.96
N GLN A 14 -2.90 -18.18 21.16
CA GLN A 14 -3.38 -17.57 22.39
C GLN A 14 -4.60 -16.72 22.05
N VAL A 15 -5.60 -16.83 22.91
CA VAL A 15 -6.87 -16.18 22.63
C VAL A 15 -6.70 -14.67 22.48
N ASP A 16 -5.83 -14.10 23.30
CA ASP A 16 -5.65 -12.65 23.32
C ASP A 16 -4.51 -12.14 22.46
N SER A 17 -3.86 -13.03 21.72
CA SER A 17 -2.74 -12.61 20.89
C SER A 17 -3.24 -11.78 19.72
N PRO A 18 -2.62 -10.62 19.46
CA PRO A 18 -2.98 -9.87 18.25
C PRO A 18 -2.54 -10.63 17.01
N LYS A 19 -3.25 -10.38 15.95
CA LYS A 19 -2.88 -11.00 14.68
C LYS A 19 -1.74 -10.24 14.02
N UNK A 20 -0.86 -10.70 13.21
CA UNK A 20 0.05 -10.15 12.74
C UNK A 20 -0.13 -10.31 11.42
N VAL A 21 0.41 -9.68 10.77
CA VAL A 21 0.41 -9.81 9.32
C VAL A 21 1.83 -9.79 8.81
N GLU A 22 2.03 -10.53 7.75
CA GLU A 22 3.30 -10.56 7.04
C GLU A 22 3.08 -9.91 5.67
N ILE A 23 3.87 -8.90 5.35
CA ILE A 23 3.74 -8.17 4.10
C ILE A 23 5.01 -8.41 3.29
N LYS A 24 4.86 -9.04 2.15
CA LYS A 24 5.97 -9.28 1.24
C LYS A 24 5.92 -8.24 0.13
N HIS A 25 7.00 -7.46 0.02
CA HIS A 25 7.12 -6.45 -1.02
C HIS A 25 7.77 -7.08 -2.23
N THR A 26 7.07 -7.12 -3.33
CA THR A 26 7.49 -7.86 -4.50
C THR A 26 7.67 -6.96 -5.70
N ARG A 27 8.37 -7.48 -6.69
CA ARG A 27 8.51 -6.82 -7.98
C ARG A 27 8.58 -7.90 -9.05
N LEU A 28 8.35 -7.49 -10.27
CA LEU A 28 8.44 -8.41 -11.40
C LEU A 28 9.82 -8.33 -12.02
N MET A 29 10.37 -9.49 -12.34
CA MET A 29 11.60 -9.61 -13.10
C MET A 29 11.38 -10.61 -14.20
N GLN A 30 12.22 -10.57 -15.22
CA GLN A 30 12.16 -11.55 -16.29
C GLN A 30 13.20 -12.63 -16.05
N ASP A 31 12.79 -13.88 -16.24
CA ASP A 31 13.74 -14.98 -16.14
C ASP A 31 14.50 -15.11 -17.45
N ALA A 32 15.34 -16.16 -17.56
CA ALA A 32 16.17 -16.35 -18.73
C ALA A 32 15.35 -16.57 -19.99
N SER A 33 14.12 -17.07 -19.84
CA SER A 33 13.24 -17.30 -20.98
C SER A 33 12.38 -16.10 -21.34
N GLY A 34 12.49 -14.99 -20.60
CA GLY A 34 11.70 -13.81 -20.85
C GLY A 34 10.35 -13.80 -20.17
N ASN A 35 10.08 -14.77 -19.32
CA ASN A 35 8.81 -14.82 -18.58
C ASN A 35 8.90 -13.98 -17.33
N ASP A 36 7.78 -13.34 -16.97
CA ASP A 36 7.72 -12.55 -15.77
C ASP A 36 7.68 -13.45 -14.55
N VAL A 37 8.52 -13.13 -13.56
CA VAL A 37 8.59 -13.86 -12.32
C VAL A 37 8.49 -12.87 -11.18
N GLU A 38 7.67 -13.20 -10.19
CA GLU A 38 7.53 -12.35 -9.02
C GLU A 38 8.64 -12.67 -8.02
N VAL A 39 9.34 -11.63 -7.59
CA VAL A 39 10.47 -11.77 -6.67
C VAL A 39 10.15 -10.97 -5.41
N VAL A 40 10.43 -11.57 -4.26
CA VAL A 40 10.25 -10.87 -2.98
C VAL A 40 11.49 -10.06 -2.68
N ASP A 41 11.33 -8.74 -2.60
CA ASP A 41 12.45 -7.87 -2.27
C ASP A 41 12.71 -7.87 -0.77
N TRP A 42 11.66 -7.76 0.02
CA TRP A 42 11.79 -7.79 1.47
C TRP A 42 10.43 -8.05 2.10
N THR A 43 10.46 -8.44 3.35
CA THR A 43 9.28 -8.83 4.09
C THR A 43 9.24 -8.06 5.40
N GLU A 44 8.07 -7.61 5.79
CA GLU A 44 7.88 -6.98 7.09
C GLU A 44 6.73 -7.65 7.82
N THR A 45 6.80 -7.56 9.14
CA THR A 45 5.77 -8.14 10.01
C THR A 45 5.31 -7.05 10.97
N LYS A 46 4.00 -6.95 11.15
CA LYS A 46 3.44 -6.00 12.10
C LYS A 46 2.07 -6.50 12.54
N SER A 47 1.54 -5.92 13.60
CA SER A 47 0.20 -6.30 14.01
C SER A 47 -0.83 -5.78 13.01
N VAL A 48 -1.96 -6.48 12.96
CA VAL A 48 -3.06 -6.06 12.08
C VAL A 48 -3.51 -4.65 12.45
N ASP A 49 -3.60 -4.37 13.73
CA ASP A 49 -4.06 -3.04 14.16
C ASP A 49 -3.09 -1.95 13.72
N GLU A 50 -1.81 -2.23 13.83
CA GLU A 50 -0.82 -1.25 13.36
C GLU A 50 -0.90 -1.06 11.86
N ALA A 51 -1.08 -2.14 11.12
CA ALA A 51 -1.21 -2.06 9.67
C ALA A 51 -2.44 -1.25 9.27
N ILE A 52 -3.56 -1.46 9.97
CA ILE A 52 -4.77 -0.71 9.70
C ILE A 52 -4.54 0.77 9.98
N SER A 53 -3.94 1.08 11.13
CA SER A 53 -3.68 2.48 11.48
C SER A 53 -2.82 3.17 10.42
N GLN A 54 -1.78 2.49 9.99
CA GLN A 54 -0.87 3.08 9.00
C GLN A 54 -1.57 3.29 7.66
N CYS A 55 -2.39 2.31 7.27
CA CYS A 55 -3.13 2.44 6.02
C CYS A 55 -4.17 3.55 6.09
N GLU A 56 -4.82 3.68 7.23
CA GLU A 56 -5.81 4.75 7.39
C GLU A 56 -5.15 6.11 7.33
N ALA A 57 -3.97 6.26 7.94
CA ALA A 57 -3.24 7.52 7.86
C ALA A 57 -2.81 7.81 6.43
N HIS A 58 -2.35 6.79 5.72
CA HIS A 58 -1.97 6.94 4.32
C HIS A 58 -3.16 7.34 3.47
N LYS A 59 -4.30 6.71 3.71
CA LYS A 59 -5.51 7.04 2.98
C LYS A 59 -5.90 8.50 3.20
N ALA A 60 -5.87 8.96 4.45
CA ALA A 60 -6.22 10.34 4.74
C ALA A 60 -5.28 11.31 4.03
N ASN A 61 -4.00 10.97 4.00
CA ASN A 61 -3.02 11.79 3.32
C ASN A 61 -3.29 11.86 1.82
N LEU A 62 -3.61 10.73 1.21
CA LEU A 62 -3.93 10.70 -0.21
C LEU A 62 -5.19 11.49 -0.51
N GLU A 63 -6.19 11.41 0.35
CA GLU A 63 -7.41 12.19 0.16
C GLU A 63 -7.14 13.67 0.23
N ALA A 64 -6.27 14.10 1.14
CA ALA A 64 -5.90 15.51 1.24
C ALA A 64 -5.15 15.95 -0.01
N GLN A 65 -4.25 15.13 -0.52
CA GLN A 65 -3.53 15.44 -1.73
C GLN A 65 -4.46 15.52 -2.93
N LEU A 66 -5.43 14.63 -2.98
CA LEU A 66 -6.40 14.66 -4.07
C LEU A 66 -7.21 15.95 -4.04
N ALA A 67 -7.67 16.36 -2.87
CA ALA A 67 -8.44 17.58 -2.75
C ALA A 67 -7.62 18.79 -3.18
N GLU A 68 -6.36 18.82 -2.78
CA GLU A 68 -5.47 19.92 -3.17
C GLU A 68 -5.27 19.95 -4.68
N CYS A 69 -5.07 18.79 -5.29
CA CYS A 69 -4.89 18.71 -6.72
C CYS A 69 -6.16 19.12 -7.46
N GLU A 70 -7.31 18.72 -6.95
CA GLU A 70 -8.58 19.12 -7.57
C GLU A 70 -8.78 20.63 -7.52
N ALA A 71 -8.39 21.26 -6.41
CA ALA A 71 -8.49 22.71 -6.32
C ALA A 71 -7.59 23.40 -7.32
N GLU A 72 -6.35 22.91 -7.45
CA GLU A 72 -5.44 23.48 -8.42
C GLU A 72 -5.97 23.31 -9.85
N LEU A 73 -6.51 22.13 -10.13
CA LEU A 73 -7.05 21.87 -11.45
C LEU A 73 -8.19 22.84 -11.77
N ALA A 74 -9.06 23.10 -10.79
CA ALA A 74 -10.15 24.03 -11.00
C ALA A 74 -9.62 25.43 -11.31
N ASP A 75 -8.56 25.84 -10.62
CA ASP A 75 -7.97 27.15 -10.87
C ASP A 75 -7.40 27.22 -12.29
N TYR A 76 -6.69 26.20 -12.73
CA TYR A 76 -6.11 26.19 -14.07
C TYR A 76 -7.20 26.18 -15.13
N ILE A 77 -8.25 25.42 -14.93
CA ILE A 77 -9.34 25.38 -15.89
C ILE A 77 -10.02 26.75 -15.99
N ALA A 78 -10.20 27.40 -14.85
CA ALA A 78 -10.80 28.72 -14.86
C ALA A 78 -9.95 29.71 -15.65
N ILE A 79 -8.64 29.64 -15.51
CA ILE A 79 -7.74 30.50 -16.26
C ILE A 79 -7.81 30.19 -17.76
N ARG A 80 -7.80 28.91 -18.08
CA ARG A 80 -7.88 28.52 -19.49
C ARG A 80 -9.16 29.03 -20.16
N ASP A 81 -10.26 28.97 -19.43
CA ASP A 81 -11.55 29.30 -19.99
C ASP A 81 -11.91 30.78 -19.86
N ALA A 82 -11.08 31.56 -19.19
CA ALA A 82 -11.31 33.00 -19.09
C ALA A 82 -11.06 33.67 -20.45
N GLU A 83 -11.81 34.71 -20.65
CA GLU A 83 -11.65 35.48 -21.90
C GLU A 83 -10.79 36.71 -21.68
#